data_be0f61f4c1fc8bdd338e208f8e21cdb5
#
_entry.id   be0f61f4c1fc8bdd338e208f8e21cdb5
#
_cell.length_a   1.000
_cell.length_b   1.000
_cell.length_c   1.000
_cell.angle_alpha   90.00
_cell.angle_beta   90.00
_cell.angle_gamma   90.00
#
_symmetry.space_group_name_H-M   'P 1'
#
loop_
_entity.id
_entity.type
_entity.pdbx_description
1 polymer ?
#
loop_
_entity_poly.entity_id
_entity_poly.type
_entity_poly.pdbx_seq_one_letter_code
_entity_poly.pdbx_strand_id
1 'polypeptide(L)'
;MSQTASQIVDINRGQTNSEVDSFTGERYRQFARHLPVGTKSVMDVGCGLGRGGEALKSCNSGLEIIGLDCVPERIEKLDRNIYAKGICTFTTDIGAPDRSFDAIVAGEFIEHLPPSQVDGTLAEFFRVLRLRGRLLMTTPNPCYLKNKFKGLSMLTDESHLTQHYPDCLALRMRMAGFSGVKVYGSGKVTRYLGQHFPILNVYGSFLIRGDKW
;
A
#
# COMPACT_ATOMS: atom_id res chain seq x y z
N MET A 1 -19.07 7.44 15.74
CA MET A 1 -19.04 6.09 16.34
C MET A 1 -17.80 5.39 15.82
N SER A 2 -17.01 4.76 16.69
CA SER A 2 -15.84 3.97 16.25
C SER A 2 -16.34 2.67 15.64
N GLN A 3 -15.84 2.32 14.43
CA GLN A 3 -16.14 1.02 13.81
C GLN A 3 -15.50 -0.11 14.61
N THR A 4 -16.21 -1.21 14.80
CA THR A 4 -15.67 -2.41 15.43
C THR A 4 -14.75 -3.17 14.47
N ALA A 5 -13.87 -4.02 15.01
CA ALA A 5 -13.00 -4.88 14.19
C ALA A 5 -13.80 -5.74 13.18
N SER A 6 -14.94 -6.31 13.61
CA SER A 6 -15.82 -7.10 12.74
C SER A 6 -16.37 -6.27 11.57
N GLN A 7 -16.84 -5.05 11.84
CA GLN A 7 -17.36 -4.16 10.79
C GLN A 7 -16.27 -3.80 9.75
N ILE A 8 -15.03 -3.58 10.19
CA ILE A 8 -13.92 -3.30 9.28
C ILE A 8 -13.64 -4.52 8.39
N VAL A 9 -13.62 -5.73 8.95
CA VAL A 9 -13.43 -6.97 8.18
C VAL A 9 -14.56 -7.17 7.16
N ASP A 10 -15.82 -6.92 7.54
CA ASP A 10 -16.97 -7.10 6.65
C ASP A 10 -16.98 -6.09 5.49
N ILE A 11 -16.62 -4.83 5.75
CA ILE A 11 -16.42 -3.81 4.71
C ILE A 11 -15.33 -4.26 3.73
N ASN A 12 -14.17 -4.70 4.25
CA ASN A 12 -13.06 -5.16 3.41
C ASN A 12 -13.39 -6.45 2.64
N ARG A 13 -14.15 -7.37 3.23
CA ARG A 13 -14.63 -8.59 2.55
C ARG A 13 -15.48 -8.27 1.33
N GLY A 14 -16.31 -7.23 1.39
CA GLY A 14 -17.14 -6.77 0.27
C GLY A 14 -16.37 -6.10 -0.87
N GLN A 15 -15.09 -5.76 -0.68
CA GLN A 15 -14.28 -5.11 -1.70
C GLN A 15 -13.79 -6.11 -2.76
N THR A 16 -14.35 -6.01 -3.97
CA THR A 16 -13.93 -6.81 -5.13
C THR A 16 -13.10 -6.00 -6.14
N ASN A 17 -12.99 -4.68 -5.96
CA ASN A 17 -12.33 -3.78 -6.91
C ASN A 17 -10.85 -4.14 -7.15
N SER A 18 -10.12 -4.59 -6.13
CA SER A 18 -8.73 -5.02 -6.27
C SER A 18 -8.58 -6.27 -7.15
N GLU A 19 -9.60 -7.09 -7.25
CA GLU A 19 -9.60 -8.34 -8.02
C GLU A 19 -9.74 -8.09 -9.53
N VAL A 20 -10.42 -7.00 -9.91
CA VAL A 20 -10.67 -6.63 -11.31
C VAL A 20 -9.80 -5.46 -11.79
N ASP A 21 -9.07 -4.78 -10.89
CA ASP A 21 -8.21 -3.66 -11.27
C ASP A 21 -7.07 -4.11 -12.20
N SER A 22 -7.17 -3.70 -13.46
CA SER A 22 -6.17 -4.00 -14.48
C SER A 22 -4.80 -3.35 -14.23
N PHE A 23 -4.71 -2.42 -13.27
CA PHE A 23 -3.49 -1.68 -12.98
C PHE A 23 -2.67 -2.28 -11.82
N THR A 24 -3.21 -3.23 -11.06
CA THR A 24 -2.50 -3.85 -9.92
C THR A 24 -1.10 -4.34 -10.31
N GLY A 25 -0.95 -5.11 -11.37
CA GLY A 25 0.35 -5.60 -11.81
C GLY A 25 1.36 -4.50 -12.14
N GLU A 26 0.91 -3.38 -12.76
CA GLU A 26 1.80 -2.25 -13.07
C GLU A 26 2.22 -1.48 -11.82
N ARG A 27 1.30 -1.31 -10.87
CA ARG A 27 1.57 -0.71 -9.55
C ARG A 27 2.66 -1.46 -8.81
N TYR A 28 2.55 -2.78 -8.76
CA TYR A 28 3.54 -3.61 -8.07
C TYR A 28 4.88 -3.68 -8.83
N ARG A 29 4.89 -3.64 -10.16
CA ARG A 29 6.14 -3.42 -10.94
C ARG A 29 6.73 -2.02 -10.67
N GLN A 30 5.89 -1.01 -10.40
CA GLN A 30 6.38 0.30 -9.95
C GLN A 30 7.04 0.18 -8.57
N PHE A 31 6.45 -0.53 -7.60
CA PHE A 31 7.08 -0.83 -6.32
C PHE A 31 8.43 -1.55 -6.51
N ALA A 32 8.47 -2.59 -7.34
CA ALA A 32 9.69 -3.36 -7.59
C ALA A 32 10.88 -2.47 -8.03
N ARG A 33 10.63 -1.45 -8.84
CA ARG A 33 11.67 -0.47 -9.26
C ARG A 33 12.18 0.42 -8.12
N HIS A 34 11.44 0.52 -7.04
CA HIS A 34 11.79 1.33 -5.87
C HIS A 34 12.30 0.50 -4.68
N LEU A 35 12.31 -0.83 -4.77
CA LEU A 35 12.87 -1.66 -3.70
C LEU A 35 14.37 -1.34 -3.49
N PRO A 36 14.86 -1.34 -2.25
CA PRO A 36 16.30 -1.25 -1.98
C PRO A 36 17.09 -2.34 -2.69
N VAL A 37 18.30 -2.04 -3.11
CA VAL A 37 19.20 -3.06 -3.67
C VAL A 37 19.47 -4.13 -2.61
N GLY A 38 19.36 -5.40 -3.00
CA GLY A 38 19.55 -6.53 -2.10
C GLY A 38 18.33 -6.89 -1.23
N THR A 39 17.16 -6.28 -1.49
CA THR A 39 15.90 -6.67 -0.83
C THR A 39 15.66 -8.18 -0.99
N LYS A 40 15.39 -8.84 0.13
CA LYS A 40 15.03 -10.28 0.19
C LYS A 40 13.65 -10.50 0.78
N SER A 41 13.31 -9.79 1.85
CA SER A 41 12.04 -9.94 2.59
C SER A 41 11.13 -8.76 2.37
N VAL A 42 9.91 -9.01 1.86
CA VAL A 42 8.89 -8.00 1.56
C VAL A 42 7.59 -8.36 2.26
N MET A 43 6.99 -7.41 2.98
CA MET A 43 5.61 -7.52 3.43
C MET A 43 4.69 -6.85 2.41
N ASP A 44 3.69 -7.57 1.94
CA ASP A 44 2.62 -7.10 1.06
C ASP A 44 1.35 -6.87 1.90
N VAL A 45 1.02 -5.61 2.14
CA VAL A 45 -0.07 -5.19 3.03
C VAL A 45 -1.34 -4.92 2.24
N GLY A 46 -2.46 -5.46 2.72
CA GLY A 46 -3.70 -5.50 1.96
C GLY A 46 -3.53 -6.39 0.72
N CYS A 47 -2.88 -7.54 0.88
CA CYS A 47 -2.47 -8.40 -0.23
C CYS A 47 -3.65 -8.99 -1.03
N GLY A 48 -4.88 -8.95 -0.48
CA GLY A 48 -6.06 -9.49 -1.13
C GLY A 48 -5.87 -10.97 -1.51
N LEU A 49 -6.17 -11.30 -2.75
CA LEU A 49 -5.97 -12.65 -3.32
C LEU A 49 -4.57 -12.87 -3.91
N GLY A 50 -3.61 -11.98 -3.66
CA GLY A 50 -2.20 -12.21 -3.97
C GLY A 50 -1.70 -11.73 -5.32
N ARG A 51 -2.51 -11.03 -6.13
CA ARG A 51 -2.11 -10.52 -7.47
C ARG A 51 -0.89 -9.59 -7.44
N GLY A 52 -0.72 -8.85 -6.34
CA GLY A 52 0.43 -7.99 -6.13
C GLY A 52 1.72 -8.76 -5.98
N GLY A 53 1.70 -9.82 -5.15
CA GLY A 53 2.83 -10.70 -4.93
C GLY A 53 3.28 -11.42 -6.21
N GLU A 54 2.35 -11.88 -7.05
CA GLU A 54 2.67 -12.45 -8.37
C GLU A 54 3.50 -11.46 -9.21
N ALA A 55 3.09 -10.19 -9.25
CA ALA A 55 3.80 -9.17 -10.00
C ALA A 55 5.19 -8.87 -9.41
N LEU A 56 5.35 -8.89 -8.08
CA LEU A 56 6.66 -8.76 -7.42
C LEU A 56 7.57 -9.95 -7.74
N LYS A 57 7.07 -11.18 -7.62
CA LYS A 57 7.81 -12.41 -7.94
C LYS A 57 8.24 -12.45 -9.41
N SER A 58 7.42 -11.95 -10.33
CA SER A 58 7.80 -11.84 -11.74
C SER A 58 8.95 -10.87 -12.00
N CYS A 59 9.12 -9.85 -11.14
CA CYS A 59 10.25 -8.92 -11.21
C CYS A 59 11.50 -9.45 -10.52
N ASN A 60 11.34 -10.20 -9.43
CA ASN A 60 12.43 -10.81 -8.68
C ASN A 60 11.92 -12.09 -7.98
N SER A 61 12.23 -13.24 -8.56
CA SER A 61 11.81 -14.55 -8.04
C SER A 61 12.45 -14.91 -6.69
N GLY A 62 13.55 -14.27 -6.32
CA GLY A 62 14.23 -14.47 -5.04
C GLY A 62 13.60 -13.78 -3.84
N LEU A 63 12.52 -12.99 -4.02
CA LEU A 63 11.84 -12.33 -2.91
C LEU A 63 11.11 -13.34 -2.03
N GLU A 64 11.29 -13.25 -0.74
CA GLU A 64 10.40 -13.84 0.26
C GLU A 64 9.27 -12.85 0.54
N ILE A 65 8.03 -13.20 0.16
CA ILE A 65 6.88 -12.32 0.30
C ILE A 65 5.98 -12.85 1.40
N ILE A 66 5.66 -11.99 2.36
CA ILE A 66 4.70 -12.24 3.42
C ILE A 66 3.47 -11.39 3.15
N GLY A 67 2.30 -12.03 2.95
CA GLY A 67 1.03 -11.34 2.76
C GLY A 67 0.38 -10.98 4.10
N LEU A 68 -0.17 -9.77 4.19
CA LEU A 68 -0.96 -9.34 5.33
C LEU A 68 -2.32 -8.82 4.83
N ASP A 69 -3.39 -9.35 5.41
CA ASP A 69 -4.76 -8.88 5.18
C ASP A 69 -5.60 -9.11 6.44
N CYS A 70 -6.64 -8.33 6.64
CA CYS A 70 -7.56 -8.52 7.78
C CYS A 70 -8.69 -9.51 7.47
N VAL A 71 -8.83 -9.96 6.24
CA VAL A 71 -9.87 -10.92 5.80
C VAL A 71 -9.29 -12.33 5.77
N PRO A 72 -9.71 -13.23 6.68
CA PRO A 72 -9.13 -14.58 6.81
C PRO A 72 -9.17 -15.38 5.52
N GLU A 73 -10.28 -15.33 4.79
CA GLU A 73 -10.52 -16.11 3.57
C GLU A 73 -9.55 -15.72 2.43
N ARG A 74 -9.03 -14.49 2.45
CA ARG A 74 -8.00 -14.04 1.50
C ARG A 74 -6.65 -14.64 1.82
N ILE A 75 -6.29 -14.66 3.10
CA ILE A 75 -5.04 -15.25 3.58
C ILE A 75 -4.98 -16.76 3.33
N GLU A 76 -6.10 -17.47 3.52
CA GLU A 76 -6.20 -18.90 3.27
C GLU A 76 -6.00 -19.27 1.79
N LYS A 77 -6.42 -18.38 0.88
CA LYS A 77 -6.34 -18.58 -0.58
C LYS A 77 -5.02 -18.16 -1.20
N LEU A 78 -4.07 -17.59 -0.45
CA LEU A 78 -2.78 -17.16 -0.98
C LEU A 78 -2.00 -18.36 -1.58
N ASP A 79 -1.49 -18.18 -2.79
CA ASP A 79 -0.62 -19.17 -3.44
C ASP A 79 0.71 -19.27 -2.68
N ARG A 80 1.01 -20.47 -2.17
CA ARG A 80 2.23 -20.76 -1.39
C ARG A 80 3.50 -20.77 -2.23
N ASN A 81 3.41 -20.81 -3.56
CA ASN A 81 4.56 -20.60 -4.44
C ASN A 81 4.95 -19.11 -4.54
N ILE A 82 4.03 -18.21 -4.23
CA ILE A 82 4.22 -16.75 -4.26
C ILE A 82 4.50 -16.23 -2.85
N TYR A 83 3.66 -16.59 -1.89
CA TYR A 83 3.72 -16.11 -0.52
C TYR A 83 4.28 -17.19 0.42
N ALA A 84 5.42 -16.91 1.02
CA ALA A 84 6.01 -17.81 2.03
C ALA A 84 5.10 -17.96 3.25
N LYS A 85 4.36 -16.89 3.61
CA LYS A 85 3.43 -16.86 4.73
C LYS A 85 2.32 -15.83 4.49
N GLY A 86 1.13 -16.11 5.02
CA GLY A 86 0.05 -15.13 5.20
C GLY A 86 -0.15 -14.82 6.69
N ILE A 87 -0.42 -13.56 7.02
CA ILE A 87 -0.74 -13.06 8.36
C ILE A 87 -2.12 -12.41 8.31
N CYS A 88 -3.07 -12.95 9.08
CA CYS A 88 -4.41 -12.39 9.22
C CYS A 88 -4.44 -11.49 10.44
N THR A 89 -4.31 -10.16 10.26
CA THR A 89 -4.33 -9.18 11.34
C THR A 89 -4.59 -7.77 10.84
N PHE A 90 -4.79 -6.84 11.76
CA PHE A 90 -4.82 -5.40 11.50
C PHE A 90 -3.40 -4.80 11.52
N THR A 91 -3.20 -3.76 10.73
CA THR A 91 -1.87 -3.11 10.61
C THR A 91 -1.44 -2.29 11.82
N THR A 92 -2.32 -2.09 12.79
CA THR A 92 -1.99 -1.46 14.08
C THR A 92 -1.31 -2.42 15.06
N ASP A 93 -1.32 -3.73 14.76
CA ASP A 93 -0.60 -4.77 15.50
C ASP A 93 -0.27 -5.92 14.53
N ILE A 94 0.87 -5.83 13.87
CA ILE A 94 1.28 -6.78 12.83
C ILE A 94 1.70 -8.14 13.42
N GLY A 95 2.05 -8.20 14.69
CA GLY A 95 2.50 -9.45 15.33
C GLY A 95 3.86 -9.96 14.80
N ALA A 96 4.58 -9.18 14.00
CA ALA A 96 5.93 -9.50 13.55
C ALA A 96 6.98 -8.84 14.46
N PRO A 97 8.18 -9.45 14.63
CA PRO A 97 9.27 -8.83 15.38
C PRO A 97 9.72 -7.50 14.76
N ASP A 98 10.37 -6.67 15.57
CA ASP A 98 11.05 -5.47 15.09
C ASP A 98 12.06 -5.82 13.99
N ARG A 99 12.20 -4.95 13.00
CA ARG A 99 13.24 -5.06 11.96
C ARG A 99 13.22 -6.40 11.22
N SER A 100 12.03 -6.88 10.84
CA SER A 100 11.83 -8.17 10.16
C SER A 100 11.90 -8.06 8.63
N PHE A 101 11.55 -6.90 8.05
CA PHE A 101 11.38 -6.75 6.61
C PHE A 101 12.34 -5.73 6.01
N ASP A 102 12.84 -6.04 4.81
CA ASP A 102 13.65 -5.10 4.01
C ASP A 102 12.77 -4.05 3.32
N ALA A 103 11.53 -4.43 2.97
CA ALA A 103 10.56 -3.51 2.41
C ALA A 103 9.13 -3.86 2.81
N ILE A 104 8.27 -2.85 2.81
CA ILE A 104 6.81 -2.98 2.91
C ILE A 104 6.21 -2.35 1.67
N VAL A 105 5.27 -3.04 1.03
CA VAL A 105 4.46 -2.51 -0.06
C VAL A 105 2.99 -2.50 0.34
N ALA A 106 2.25 -1.45 -0.01
CA ALA A 106 0.82 -1.32 0.27
C ALA A 106 0.14 -0.59 -0.90
N GLY A 107 -0.56 -1.35 -1.73
CA GLY A 107 -1.17 -0.84 -2.95
C GLY A 107 -2.63 -0.48 -2.78
N GLU A 108 -3.01 0.82 -2.81
CA GLU A 108 -4.37 1.30 -2.60
C GLU A 108 -4.93 0.69 -1.30
N PHE A 109 -4.27 1.00 -0.19
CA PHE A 109 -4.55 0.38 1.11
C PHE A 109 -4.90 1.41 2.18
N ILE A 110 -4.09 2.47 2.32
CA ILE A 110 -4.17 3.38 3.49
C ILE A 110 -5.49 4.17 3.55
N GLU A 111 -6.15 4.36 2.42
CA GLU A 111 -7.48 4.99 2.31
C GLU A 111 -8.60 4.17 2.94
N HIS A 112 -8.39 2.87 3.11
CA HIS A 112 -9.34 1.95 3.74
C HIS A 112 -9.23 1.92 5.27
N LEU A 113 -8.25 2.60 5.83
CA LEU A 113 -8.07 2.67 7.29
C LEU A 113 -8.97 3.74 7.91
N PRO A 114 -9.58 3.46 9.06
CA PRO A 114 -10.16 4.50 9.90
C PRO A 114 -9.12 5.58 10.23
N PRO A 115 -9.50 6.87 10.32
CA PRO A 115 -8.57 7.96 10.61
C PRO A 115 -7.71 7.73 11.86
N SER A 116 -8.30 7.09 12.89
CA SER A 116 -7.63 6.76 14.15
C SER A 116 -6.54 5.69 14.04
N GLN A 117 -6.53 4.91 12.96
CA GLN A 117 -5.57 3.80 12.78
C GLN A 117 -4.38 4.19 11.90
N VAL A 118 -4.46 5.28 11.15
CA VAL A 118 -3.42 5.68 10.18
C VAL A 118 -2.05 5.86 10.83
N ASP A 119 -1.97 6.63 11.90
CA ASP A 119 -0.68 6.92 12.54
C ASP A 119 -0.11 5.68 13.26
N GLY A 120 -0.97 4.87 13.90
CA GLY A 120 -0.57 3.59 14.49
C GLY A 120 -0.03 2.60 13.45
N THR A 121 -0.68 2.54 12.28
CA THR A 121 -0.21 1.72 11.14
C THR A 121 1.15 2.19 10.63
N LEU A 122 1.37 3.49 10.47
CA LEU A 122 2.67 4.02 10.04
C LEU A 122 3.77 3.74 11.06
N ALA A 123 3.47 3.81 12.36
CA ALA A 123 4.39 3.47 13.43
C ALA A 123 4.75 1.97 13.42
N GLU A 124 3.76 1.08 13.21
CA GLU A 124 3.99 -0.37 13.08
C GLU A 124 4.82 -0.69 11.82
N PHE A 125 4.55 -0.07 10.69
CA PHE A 125 5.37 -0.22 9.50
C PHE A 125 6.82 0.20 9.76
N PHE A 126 7.01 1.33 10.46
CA PHE A 126 8.33 1.77 10.85
C PHE A 126 9.01 0.77 11.80
N ARG A 127 8.28 0.23 12.79
CA ARG A 127 8.82 -0.73 13.75
C ARG A 127 9.35 -1.99 13.07
N VAL A 128 8.53 -2.62 12.21
CA VAL A 128 8.87 -3.92 11.59
C VAL A 128 9.84 -3.81 10.42
N LEU A 129 10.07 -2.62 9.86
CA LEU A 129 11.13 -2.42 8.85
C LEU A 129 12.52 -2.49 9.48
N ARG A 130 13.45 -3.09 8.77
CA ARG A 130 14.89 -3.06 9.08
C ARG A 130 15.46 -1.66 8.90
N LEU A 131 16.61 -1.39 9.50
CA LEU A 131 17.41 -0.22 9.13
C LEU A 131 17.77 -0.31 7.64
N ARG A 132 17.67 0.82 6.94
CA ARG A 132 17.77 0.95 5.49
C ARG A 132 16.63 0.27 4.73
N GLY A 133 15.60 -0.18 5.43
CA GLY A 133 14.36 -0.68 4.84
C GLY A 133 13.47 0.45 4.30
N ARG A 134 12.51 0.08 3.46
CA ARG A 134 11.68 1.04 2.73
C ARG A 134 10.21 0.71 2.79
N LEU A 135 9.40 1.73 3.04
CA LEU A 135 7.95 1.71 2.86
C LEU A 135 7.60 2.28 1.48
N LEU A 136 6.74 1.58 0.75
CA LEU A 136 6.20 1.96 -0.55
C LEU A 136 4.69 1.82 -0.50
N MET A 137 3.96 2.92 -0.69
CA MET A 137 2.50 2.90 -0.71
C MET A 137 1.96 3.62 -1.94
N THR A 138 0.84 3.14 -2.48
CA THR A 138 0.00 3.96 -3.36
C THR A 138 -1.35 4.22 -2.71
N THR A 139 -1.94 5.35 -3.07
CA THR A 139 -3.31 5.72 -2.68
C THR A 139 -3.89 6.64 -3.75
N PRO A 140 -5.22 6.69 -3.91
CA PRO A 140 -5.87 7.60 -4.85
C PRO A 140 -5.49 9.06 -4.62
N ASN A 141 -5.33 9.81 -5.71
CA ASN A 141 -4.93 11.21 -5.66
C ASN A 141 -6.16 12.14 -5.57
N PRO A 142 -6.41 12.80 -4.42
CA PRO A 142 -7.54 13.70 -4.28
C PRO A 142 -7.49 14.91 -5.22
N CYS A 143 -6.27 15.26 -5.68
CA CYS A 143 -6.05 16.36 -6.60
C CYS A 143 -6.19 15.99 -8.08
N TYR A 144 -6.58 14.76 -8.40
CA TYR A 144 -6.70 14.30 -9.78
C TYR A 144 -7.69 15.15 -10.58
N LEU A 145 -7.20 15.84 -11.60
CA LEU A 145 -7.96 16.81 -12.40
C LEU A 145 -9.24 16.20 -13.00
N LYS A 146 -9.15 14.99 -13.53
CA LYS A 146 -10.32 14.32 -14.13
C LYS A 146 -11.46 14.15 -13.15
N ASN A 147 -11.16 13.83 -11.88
CA ASN A 147 -12.19 13.69 -10.84
C ASN A 147 -12.75 15.05 -10.45
N LYS A 148 -11.89 16.08 -10.34
CA LYS A 148 -12.34 17.46 -10.08
C LYS A 148 -13.29 17.98 -11.14
N PHE A 149 -12.97 17.77 -12.43
CA PHE A 149 -13.85 18.16 -13.55
C PHE A 149 -15.18 17.41 -13.56
N LYS A 150 -15.22 16.19 -13.02
CA LYS A 150 -16.46 15.39 -12.93
C LYS A 150 -17.20 15.59 -11.60
N GLY A 151 -16.73 16.42 -10.69
CA GLY A 151 -17.30 16.58 -9.36
C GLY A 151 -17.24 15.32 -8.49
N LEU A 152 -16.32 14.39 -8.78
CA LEU A 152 -16.16 13.13 -8.05
C LEU A 152 -15.21 13.31 -6.88
N SER A 153 -15.61 12.83 -5.70
CA SER A 153 -14.75 12.67 -4.54
C SER A 153 -14.14 11.26 -4.51
N MET A 154 -12.96 11.11 -3.91
CA MET A 154 -12.39 9.80 -3.63
C MET A 154 -13.22 9.00 -2.62
N LEU A 155 -13.99 9.72 -1.77
CA LEU A 155 -14.89 9.14 -0.78
C LEU A 155 -16.26 8.72 -1.36
N THR A 156 -16.45 8.77 -2.69
CA THR A 156 -17.61 8.16 -3.37
C THR A 156 -17.58 6.63 -3.32
N ASP A 157 -16.40 6.04 -3.16
CA ASP A 157 -16.26 4.62 -2.85
C ASP A 157 -16.48 4.45 -1.34
N GLU A 158 -17.51 3.72 -0.96
CA GLU A 158 -17.90 3.51 0.45
C GLU A 158 -16.82 2.80 1.27
N SER A 159 -15.89 2.14 0.61
CA SER A 159 -14.75 1.49 1.25
C SER A 159 -13.61 2.45 1.60
N HIS A 160 -13.60 3.66 1.04
CA HIS A 160 -12.61 4.68 1.36
C HIS A 160 -13.03 5.46 2.61
N LEU A 161 -12.40 5.16 3.74
CA LEU A 161 -12.67 5.77 5.03
C LEU A 161 -11.86 7.05 5.26
N THR A 162 -10.74 7.22 4.53
CA THR A 162 -9.86 8.38 4.62
C THR A 162 -9.42 8.87 3.23
N GLN A 163 -9.07 10.15 3.17
CA GLN A 163 -8.52 10.77 1.98
C GLN A 163 -7.15 11.37 2.32
N HIS A 164 -6.13 11.02 1.55
CA HIS A 164 -4.76 11.42 1.81
C HIS A 164 -4.24 12.37 0.74
N TYR A 165 -3.91 13.59 1.13
CA TYR A 165 -3.15 14.51 0.28
C TYR A 165 -1.65 14.16 0.37
N PRO A 166 -0.89 14.25 -0.74
CA PRO A 166 0.52 13.85 -0.78
C PRO A 166 1.37 14.48 0.32
N ASP A 167 1.24 15.79 0.52
CA ASP A 167 2.04 16.52 1.52
C ASP A 167 1.64 16.15 2.96
N CYS A 168 0.33 15.96 3.20
CA CYS A 168 -0.17 15.55 4.52
C CYS A 168 0.30 14.12 4.85
N LEU A 169 0.23 13.19 3.89
CA LEU A 169 0.72 11.83 4.12
C LEU A 169 2.24 11.81 4.30
N ALA A 170 2.98 12.60 3.52
CA ALA A 170 4.42 12.75 3.68
C ALA A 170 4.80 13.29 5.07
N LEU A 171 4.03 14.25 5.60
CA LEU A 171 4.24 14.75 6.96
C LEU A 171 4.00 13.66 8.01
N ARG A 172 2.88 12.91 7.91
CA ARG A 172 2.59 11.80 8.83
C ARG A 172 3.68 10.74 8.81
N MET A 173 4.20 10.38 7.63
CA MET A 173 5.32 9.44 7.51
C MET A 173 6.58 9.96 8.21
N ARG A 174 6.90 11.25 8.07
CA ARG A 174 8.05 11.85 8.79
C ARG A 174 7.83 11.84 10.30
N MET A 175 6.62 12.11 10.77
CA MET A 175 6.27 12.03 12.20
C MET A 175 6.38 10.61 12.75
N ALA A 176 6.12 9.58 11.92
CA ALA A 176 6.34 8.18 12.26
C ALA A 176 7.83 7.75 12.21
N GLY A 177 8.75 8.64 11.82
CA GLY A 177 10.19 8.39 11.80
C GLY A 177 10.80 8.14 10.42
N PHE A 178 10.00 8.09 9.35
CA PHE A 178 10.52 7.90 7.99
C PHE A 178 11.28 9.14 7.50
N SER A 179 12.39 8.89 6.83
CA SER A 179 13.22 9.91 6.18
C SER A 179 13.23 9.72 4.66
N GLY A 180 13.81 10.66 3.92
CA GLY A 180 13.88 10.59 2.46
C GLY A 180 12.52 10.43 1.76
N VAL A 181 11.44 10.93 2.38
CA VAL A 181 10.08 10.79 1.87
C VAL A 181 9.96 11.48 0.52
N LYS A 182 9.54 10.71 -0.50
CA LYS A 182 9.37 11.18 -1.89
C LYS A 182 8.03 10.72 -2.44
N VAL A 183 7.44 11.56 -3.28
CA VAL A 183 6.15 11.30 -3.95
C VAL A 183 6.36 11.22 -5.46
N TYR A 184 5.67 10.30 -6.11
CA TYR A 184 5.71 10.06 -7.56
C TYR A 184 4.29 9.89 -8.09
N GLY A 185 4.09 10.15 -9.38
CA GLY A 185 2.84 9.80 -10.02
C GLY A 185 2.64 8.28 -10.10
N SER A 186 1.40 7.83 -9.96
CA SER A 186 0.98 6.45 -10.12
C SER A 186 -0.35 6.37 -10.88
N GLY A 187 -0.67 5.20 -11.41
CA GLY A 187 -1.88 4.98 -12.18
C GLY A 187 -1.61 4.94 -13.69
N LYS A 188 -2.68 4.78 -14.47
CA LYS A 188 -2.62 4.52 -15.94
C LYS A 188 -1.82 5.56 -16.73
N VAL A 189 -1.75 6.79 -16.24
CA VAL A 189 -1.03 7.89 -16.90
C VAL A 189 0.48 7.68 -16.90
N THR A 190 1.02 6.87 -15.95
CA THR A 190 2.46 6.55 -15.92
C THR A 190 2.95 5.86 -17.19
N ARG A 191 2.07 5.19 -17.94
CA ARG A 191 2.39 4.55 -19.24
C ARG A 191 2.85 5.56 -20.30
N TYR A 192 2.38 6.81 -20.20
CA TYR A 192 2.62 7.86 -21.18
C TYR A 192 3.60 8.91 -20.71
N LEU A 193 3.48 9.34 -19.44
CA LEU A 193 4.27 10.44 -18.89
C LEU A 193 5.40 9.97 -17.92
N GLY A 194 5.47 8.66 -17.64
CA GLY A 194 6.34 8.15 -16.58
C GLY A 194 5.85 8.61 -15.20
N GLN A 195 6.56 8.26 -14.15
CA GLN A 195 6.19 8.58 -12.76
C GLN A 195 6.79 9.91 -12.24
N HIS A 196 7.72 10.50 -12.98
CA HIS A 196 8.48 11.69 -12.58
C HIS A 196 7.97 12.98 -13.21
N PHE A 197 6.89 12.93 -13.98
CA PHE A 197 6.30 14.14 -14.55
C PHE A 197 5.84 15.07 -13.42
N PRO A 198 6.20 16.37 -13.46
CA PRO A 198 6.12 17.25 -12.29
C PRO A 198 4.69 17.63 -11.85
N ILE A 199 3.71 17.46 -12.74
CA ILE A 199 2.31 17.81 -12.44
C ILE A 199 1.59 16.58 -11.86
N LEU A 200 1.61 16.45 -10.54
CA LEU A 200 1.02 15.30 -9.85
C LEU A 200 -0.50 15.16 -10.09
N ASN A 201 -1.19 16.27 -10.35
CA ASN A 201 -2.65 16.31 -10.54
C ASN A 201 -3.15 15.59 -11.82
N VAL A 202 -2.27 15.20 -12.72
CA VAL A 202 -2.64 14.38 -13.89
C VAL A 202 -2.75 12.89 -13.57
N TYR A 203 -2.26 12.44 -12.42
CA TYR A 203 -2.28 11.05 -12.02
C TYR A 203 -3.48 10.72 -11.13
N GLY A 204 -4.12 9.58 -11.40
CA GLY A 204 -5.26 9.09 -10.60
C GLY A 204 -4.89 8.63 -9.19
N SER A 205 -3.65 8.17 -9.02
CA SER A 205 -3.05 7.78 -7.74
C SER A 205 -1.65 8.37 -7.63
N PHE A 206 -1.08 8.37 -6.45
CA PHE A 206 0.34 8.68 -6.25
C PHE A 206 1.03 7.55 -5.48
N LEU A 207 2.31 7.36 -5.76
CA LEU A 207 3.20 6.50 -4.99
C LEU A 207 3.96 7.39 -4.00
N ILE A 208 3.97 7.00 -2.74
CA ILE A 208 4.80 7.61 -1.71
C ILE A 208 5.77 6.57 -1.16
N ARG A 209 7.03 6.96 -1.01
CA ARG A 209 8.04 6.13 -0.37
C ARG A 209 8.66 6.84 0.82
N GLY A 210 9.11 6.07 1.81
CA GLY A 210 9.92 6.57 2.93
C GLY A 210 10.93 5.52 3.36
N ASP A 211 12.09 5.97 3.81
CA ASP A 211 13.20 5.11 4.21
C ASP A 211 13.35 5.14 5.75
N LYS A 212 13.69 4.00 6.36
CA LYS A 212 14.09 3.89 7.77
C LYS A 212 15.61 3.88 7.85
N TRP A 213 16.17 4.87 8.55
CA TRP A 213 17.61 5.00 8.79
C TRP A 213 17.97 4.78 10.26
#